data_cbbe98315a073dcb6f1942856f116d82
#
_entry.id   cbbe98315a073dcb6f1942856f116d82
#
_cell.length_a   1.000
_cell.length_b   1.000
_cell.length_c   1.000
_cell.angle_alpha   90.00
_cell.angle_beta   90.00
_cell.angle_gamma   90.00
#
_symmetry.space_group_name_H-M   'P 1'
#
loop_
_entity.id
_entity.type
_entity.pdbx_description
1 polymer ?
#
loop_
_entity_poly.entity_id
_entity_poly.type
_entity_poly.pdbx_seq_one_letter_code
_entity_poly.pdbx_strand_id
1 'polypeptide(L)'
;MLLFILIFCAVTILILPVAIKLRLYLDFHDKRAFYSIFLFGFIRVNSGYMSVNKNFLILHFSDKKAYAVKITSLMPNKNNADMLKHFNLVSIKSSAIIGGENELKIFFAASVLNAVNAITFSVLKVIKNNAEYKCDIYMTDKDTKAYFTDVIATFTLFSIIQIIVKKIYGSIKNVKGN
;
A
#
# COMPACT_ATOMS: atom_id res chain seq x y z
N MET A 1 -13.47 25.60 -32.45
CA MET A 1 -14.24 25.31 -31.24
C MET A 1 -14.08 23.85 -30.77
N LEU A 2 -14.32 22.87 -31.62
CA LEU A 2 -14.20 21.43 -31.29
C LEU A 2 -12.81 21.04 -30.76
N LEU A 3 -11.73 21.48 -31.41
CA LEU A 3 -10.35 21.24 -31.02
C LEU A 3 -10.02 21.76 -29.61
N PHE A 4 -10.53 22.95 -29.28
CA PHE A 4 -10.34 23.56 -27.96
C PHE A 4 -11.02 22.74 -26.86
N ILE A 5 -12.24 22.25 -27.11
CA ILE A 5 -12.97 21.39 -26.20
C ILE A 5 -12.22 20.06 -25.99
N LEU A 6 -11.70 19.44 -27.04
CA LEU A 6 -10.91 18.21 -26.96
C LEU A 6 -9.65 18.40 -26.12
N ILE A 7 -8.90 19.47 -26.35
CA ILE A 7 -7.69 19.79 -25.59
C ILE A 7 -8.06 20.03 -24.12
N PHE A 8 -9.11 20.79 -23.84
CA PHE A 8 -9.57 21.04 -22.48
C PHE A 8 -9.96 19.76 -21.76
N CYS A 9 -10.74 18.88 -22.40
CA CYS A 9 -11.10 17.58 -21.85
C CYS A 9 -9.86 16.70 -21.57
N ALA A 10 -8.91 16.64 -22.50
CA ALA A 10 -7.68 15.87 -22.32
C ALA A 10 -6.84 16.39 -21.15
N VAL A 11 -6.67 17.68 -21.01
CA VAL A 11 -5.95 18.29 -19.88
C VAL A 11 -6.67 18.03 -18.56
N THR A 12 -8.00 18.13 -18.53
CA THR A 12 -8.80 17.85 -17.33
C THR A 12 -8.63 16.41 -16.89
N ILE A 13 -8.69 15.43 -17.81
CA ILE A 13 -8.47 14.01 -17.49
C ILE A 13 -7.07 13.76 -16.93
N LEU A 14 -6.04 14.42 -17.45
CA LEU A 14 -4.66 14.28 -16.97
C LEU A 14 -4.46 14.78 -15.54
N ILE A 15 -5.19 15.81 -15.14
CA ILE A 15 -5.08 16.44 -13.82
C ILE A 15 -6.02 15.80 -12.80
N LEU A 16 -7.06 15.10 -13.25
CA LEU A 16 -8.05 14.50 -12.36
C LEU A 16 -7.38 13.52 -11.36
N PRO A 17 -7.62 13.69 -10.04
CA PRO A 17 -7.07 12.77 -9.06
C PRO A 17 -7.78 11.42 -9.12
N VAL A 18 -7.00 10.37 -9.28
CA VAL A 18 -7.46 8.98 -9.25
C VAL A 18 -7.13 8.39 -7.89
N ALA A 19 -8.14 7.88 -7.18
CA ALA A 19 -7.96 7.22 -5.90
C ALA A 19 -7.67 5.72 -6.10
N ILE A 20 -6.61 5.24 -5.47
CA ILE A 20 -6.34 3.81 -5.30
C ILE A 20 -6.53 3.45 -3.82
N LYS A 21 -7.28 2.37 -3.57
CA LYS A 21 -7.39 1.76 -2.26
C LYS A 21 -6.74 0.38 -2.29
N LEU A 22 -5.76 0.19 -1.41
CA LEU A 22 -5.15 -1.09 -1.14
C LEU A 22 -5.70 -1.63 0.18
N ARG A 23 -6.30 -2.79 0.15
CA ARG A 23 -6.74 -3.52 1.34
C ARG A 23 -5.83 -4.72 1.55
N LEU A 24 -5.30 -4.85 2.75
CA LEU A 24 -4.50 -5.98 3.20
C LEU A 24 -5.23 -6.67 4.36
N TYR A 25 -5.25 -7.99 4.34
CA TYR A 25 -5.73 -8.83 5.41
C TYR A 25 -4.67 -9.88 5.74
N LEU A 26 -4.22 -9.91 6.97
CA LEU A 26 -3.25 -10.86 7.48
C LEU A 26 -3.94 -11.74 8.50
N ASP A 27 -3.98 -13.03 8.24
CA ASP A 27 -4.44 -14.05 9.18
C ASP A 27 -3.22 -14.78 9.72
N PHE A 28 -2.91 -14.54 10.98
CA PHE A 28 -1.74 -15.17 11.62
C PHE A 28 -2.03 -16.59 12.10
N HIS A 29 -3.31 -16.97 12.27
CA HIS A 29 -3.69 -18.33 12.64
C HIS A 29 -3.46 -19.25 11.43
N ASP A 30 -4.01 -18.90 10.29
CA ASP A 30 -3.87 -19.66 9.04
C ASP A 30 -2.58 -19.35 8.27
N LYS A 31 -1.76 -18.41 8.77
CA LYS A 31 -0.53 -17.91 8.09
C LYS A 31 -0.79 -17.47 6.66
N ARG A 32 -1.92 -16.83 6.43
CA ARG A 32 -2.36 -16.36 5.13
C ARG A 32 -2.43 -14.85 5.11
N ALA A 33 -2.08 -14.29 3.98
CA ALA A 33 -2.21 -12.87 3.72
C ALA A 33 -2.96 -12.67 2.40
N PHE A 34 -3.94 -11.79 2.41
CA PHE A 34 -4.74 -11.47 1.23
C PHE A 34 -4.59 -9.98 0.92
N TYR A 35 -4.64 -9.65 -0.35
CA TYR A 35 -4.67 -8.27 -0.79
C TYR A 35 -5.78 -8.03 -1.80
N SER A 36 -6.28 -6.80 -1.84
CA SER A 36 -7.22 -6.34 -2.86
C SER A 36 -6.91 -4.90 -3.22
N ILE A 37 -6.89 -4.61 -4.51
CA ILE A 37 -6.62 -3.29 -5.07
C ILE A 37 -7.91 -2.78 -5.72
N PHE A 38 -8.32 -1.59 -5.31
CA PHE A 38 -9.51 -0.91 -5.83
C PHE A 38 -9.11 0.39 -6.51
N LEU A 39 -9.69 0.65 -7.66
CA LEU A 39 -9.62 1.93 -8.36
C LEU A 39 -10.85 2.77 -7.98
N PHE A 40 -10.69 4.08 -7.83
CA PHE A 40 -11.71 4.99 -7.33
C PHE A 40 -12.29 4.60 -5.96
N GLY A 41 -11.60 3.73 -5.20
CA GLY A 41 -12.03 3.27 -3.89
C GLY A 41 -13.05 2.14 -3.87
N PHE A 42 -13.74 1.85 -4.98
CA PHE A 42 -14.83 0.85 -5.06
C PHE A 42 -14.70 -0.17 -6.20
N ILE A 43 -14.04 0.14 -7.31
CA ILE A 43 -13.84 -0.82 -8.42
C ILE A 43 -12.67 -1.74 -8.10
N ARG A 44 -12.93 -3.01 -7.79
CA ARG A 44 -11.87 -3.99 -7.55
C ARG A 44 -11.19 -4.35 -8.85
N VAL A 45 -9.94 -3.94 -9.00
CA VAL A 45 -9.09 -4.20 -10.18
C VAL A 45 -8.33 -5.51 -10.04
N ASN A 46 -7.85 -5.79 -8.82
CA ASN A 46 -7.06 -6.98 -8.57
C ASN A 46 -7.26 -7.45 -7.13
N SER A 47 -7.14 -8.77 -6.91
CA SER A 47 -7.10 -9.37 -5.60
C SER A 47 -6.37 -10.71 -5.67
N GLY A 48 -5.74 -11.08 -4.58
CA GLY A 48 -5.03 -12.34 -4.50
C GLY A 48 -4.57 -12.61 -3.09
N TYR A 49 -3.76 -13.64 -2.95
CA TYR A 49 -3.13 -13.96 -1.67
C TYR A 49 -1.61 -13.82 -1.79
N MET A 50 -0.98 -13.62 -0.64
CA MET A 50 0.46 -13.50 -0.51
C MET A 50 0.98 -14.63 0.35
N SER A 51 2.11 -15.18 -0.04
CA SER A 51 2.86 -16.13 0.78
C SER A 51 4.32 -15.68 0.87
N VAL A 52 4.97 -16.04 1.96
CA VAL A 52 6.39 -15.75 2.16
C VAL A 52 7.16 -17.05 2.06
N ASN A 53 8.14 -17.09 1.15
CA ASN A 53 9.05 -18.21 1.01
C ASN A 53 10.50 -17.72 1.12
N LYS A 54 11.15 -18.04 2.24
CA LYS A 54 12.51 -17.56 2.56
C LYS A 54 12.60 -16.03 2.42
N ASN A 55 13.32 -15.54 1.41
CA ASN A 55 13.56 -14.12 1.15
C ASN A 55 12.64 -13.52 0.07
N PHE A 56 11.61 -14.26 -0.36
CA PHE A 56 10.69 -13.83 -1.40
C PHE A 56 9.27 -13.68 -0.86
N LEU A 57 8.65 -12.57 -1.19
CA LEU A 57 7.22 -12.37 -1.09
C LEU A 57 6.60 -12.81 -2.42
N ILE A 58 5.74 -13.82 -2.38
CA ILE A 58 5.08 -14.36 -3.55
C ILE A 58 3.66 -13.82 -3.58
N LEU A 59 3.35 -13.04 -4.61
CA LEU A 59 2.04 -12.47 -4.86
C LEU A 59 1.31 -13.38 -5.86
N HIS A 60 0.24 -13.99 -5.45
CA HIS A 60 -0.60 -14.85 -6.28
C HIS A 60 -1.79 -14.04 -6.81
N PHE A 61 -1.79 -13.77 -8.12
CA PHE A 61 -2.89 -13.05 -8.81
C PHE A 61 -3.99 -14.00 -9.29
N SER A 62 -3.67 -15.26 -9.48
CA SER A 62 -4.59 -16.36 -9.79
C SER A 62 -3.88 -17.68 -9.48
N ASP A 63 -4.61 -18.79 -9.55
CA ASP A 63 -4.05 -20.13 -9.30
C ASP A 63 -2.88 -20.49 -10.23
N LYS A 64 -2.78 -19.82 -11.38
CA LYS A 64 -1.74 -20.08 -12.41
C LYS A 64 -0.67 -18.99 -12.53
N LYS A 65 -0.85 -17.84 -11.90
CA LYS A 65 0.08 -16.70 -12.03
C LYS A 65 0.50 -16.19 -10.67
N ALA A 66 1.81 -16.31 -10.40
CA ALA A 66 2.43 -15.78 -9.20
C ALA A 66 3.68 -14.96 -9.56
N TYR A 67 3.90 -13.89 -8.82
CA TYR A 67 5.09 -13.04 -8.92
C TYR A 67 5.88 -13.12 -7.63
N ALA A 68 7.16 -13.50 -7.74
CA ALA A 68 8.08 -13.50 -6.62
C ALA A 68 8.85 -12.17 -6.57
N VAL A 69 8.69 -11.44 -5.47
CA VAL A 69 9.39 -10.18 -5.20
C VAL A 69 10.38 -10.41 -4.06
N LYS A 70 11.65 -10.08 -4.26
CA LYS A 70 12.66 -10.22 -3.22
C LYS A 70 12.36 -9.20 -2.10
N ILE A 71 12.27 -9.65 -0.84
CA ILE A 71 11.92 -8.79 0.30
C ILE A 71 12.89 -7.61 0.43
N THR A 72 14.18 -7.82 0.14
CA THR A 72 15.18 -6.75 0.15
C THR A 72 14.93 -5.66 -0.90
N SER A 73 14.23 -5.96 -2.00
CA SER A 73 13.88 -4.95 -3.02
C SER A 73 12.69 -4.08 -2.61
N LEU A 74 11.93 -4.50 -1.60
CA LEU A 74 10.84 -3.73 -1.01
C LEU A 74 11.33 -2.70 0.01
N MET A 75 12.59 -2.82 0.45
CA MET A 75 13.16 -1.83 1.37
C MET A 75 13.26 -0.47 0.69
N PRO A 76 13.05 0.62 1.44
CA PRO A 76 13.09 1.96 0.88
C PRO A 76 14.47 2.22 0.27
N ASN A 77 14.51 2.26 -1.05
CA ASN A 77 15.65 2.70 -1.83
C ASN A 77 15.37 4.13 -2.32
N LYS A 78 16.40 4.93 -2.57
CA LYS A 78 16.28 6.33 -3.03
C LYS A 78 15.32 6.47 -4.22
N ASN A 79 15.35 5.53 -5.16
CA ASN A 79 14.45 5.50 -6.31
C ASN A 79 12.98 5.25 -5.94
N ASN A 80 12.73 4.41 -4.93
CA ASN A 80 11.38 4.10 -4.45
C ASN A 80 10.80 5.27 -3.63
N ALA A 81 11.65 5.98 -2.88
CA ALA A 81 11.25 7.17 -2.14
C ALA A 81 10.81 8.31 -3.07
N ASP A 82 11.47 8.47 -4.22
CA ASP A 82 11.08 9.47 -5.22
C ASP A 82 9.72 9.13 -5.88
N MET A 83 9.42 7.86 -6.10
CA MET A 83 8.10 7.45 -6.58
C MET A 83 6.99 7.76 -5.57
N LEU A 84 7.25 7.56 -4.28
CA LEU A 84 6.26 7.84 -3.22
C LEU A 84 5.90 9.32 -3.10
N LYS A 85 6.77 10.24 -3.53
CA LYS A 85 6.47 11.68 -3.57
C LYS A 85 5.33 12.04 -4.51
N HIS A 86 5.15 11.27 -5.58
CA HIS A 86 4.11 11.49 -6.58
C HIS A 86 2.73 10.97 -6.17
N PHE A 87 2.67 10.13 -5.11
CA PHE A 87 1.42 9.67 -4.53
C PHE A 87 1.04 10.55 -3.34
N ASN A 88 -0.19 11.01 -3.32
CA ASN A 88 -0.73 11.70 -2.16
C ASN A 88 -1.44 10.67 -1.28
N LEU A 89 -0.88 10.38 -0.12
CA LEU A 89 -1.48 9.48 0.86
C LEU A 89 -2.66 10.20 1.52
N VAL A 90 -3.85 9.61 1.43
CA VAL A 90 -5.09 10.17 1.97
C VAL A 90 -5.37 9.59 3.34
N SER A 91 -5.33 8.27 3.47
CA SER A 91 -5.58 7.63 4.77
C SER A 91 -4.93 6.26 4.88
N ILE A 92 -4.56 5.89 6.11
CA ILE A 92 -4.22 4.53 6.52
C ILE A 92 -5.12 4.18 7.71
N LYS A 93 -5.99 3.21 7.51
CA LYS A 93 -6.88 2.71 8.57
C LYS A 93 -6.53 1.26 8.82
N SER A 94 -6.09 0.97 10.03
CA SER A 94 -5.71 -0.37 10.46
C SER A 94 -6.64 -0.84 11.56
N SER A 95 -6.89 -2.14 11.60
CA SER A 95 -7.55 -2.79 12.72
C SER A 95 -6.89 -4.12 13.00
N ALA A 96 -6.72 -4.46 14.27
CA ALA A 96 -6.17 -5.72 14.71
C ALA A 96 -7.16 -6.42 15.62
N ILE A 97 -7.27 -7.72 15.46
CA ILE A 97 -7.99 -8.60 16.39
C ILE A 97 -6.96 -9.51 17.04
N ILE A 98 -6.86 -9.47 18.35
CA ILE A 98 -5.92 -10.28 19.12
C ILE A 98 -6.71 -11.06 20.14
N GLY A 99 -6.63 -12.38 20.09
CA GLY A 99 -7.33 -13.25 20.98
C GLY A 99 -6.50 -14.44 21.42
N GLY A 100 -7.01 -15.17 22.41
CA GLY A 100 -6.40 -16.37 22.99
C GLY A 100 -6.88 -16.62 24.43
N GLU A 101 -6.42 -17.70 25.03
CA GLU A 101 -6.84 -18.12 26.39
C GLU A 101 -6.20 -17.30 27.52
N ASN A 102 -5.08 -16.62 27.28
CA ASN A 102 -4.33 -15.90 28.30
C ASN A 102 -4.46 -14.40 28.15
N GLU A 103 -5.28 -13.78 28.98
CA GLU A 103 -5.59 -12.34 28.95
C GLU A 103 -4.34 -11.46 29.10
N LEU A 104 -3.37 -11.82 29.94
CA LEU A 104 -2.14 -11.04 30.11
C LEU A 104 -1.30 -11.03 28.83
N LYS A 105 -1.22 -12.16 28.11
CA LYS A 105 -0.51 -12.25 26.85
C LYS A 105 -1.22 -11.43 25.76
N ILE A 106 -2.55 -11.46 25.74
CA ILE A 106 -3.37 -10.68 24.80
C ILE A 106 -3.14 -9.19 25.04
N PHE A 107 -3.26 -8.76 26.31
CA PHE A 107 -3.05 -7.35 26.69
C PHE A 107 -1.63 -6.87 26.33
N PHE A 108 -0.61 -7.67 26.65
CA PHE A 108 0.76 -7.34 26.31
C PHE A 108 0.97 -7.22 24.79
N ALA A 109 0.46 -8.19 24.01
CA ALA A 109 0.54 -8.18 22.55
C ALA A 109 -0.18 -6.97 21.95
N ALA A 110 -1.37 -6.64 22.46
CA ALA A 110 -2.13 -5.46 22.03
C ALA A 110 -1.37 -4.15 22.33
N SER A 111 -0.77 -4.06 23.52
CA SER A 111 0.02 -2.88 23.93
C SER A 111 1.26 -2.68 23.04
N VAL A 112 2.00 -3.76 22.77
CA VAL A 112 3.16 -3.72 21.87
C VAL A 112 2.74 -3.33 20.47
N LEU A 113 1.66 -3.91 19.93
CA LEU A 113 1.17 -3.57 18.59
C LEU A 113 0.72 -2.11 18.52
N ASN A 114 0.05 -1.60 19.55
CA ASN A 114 -0.35 -0.20 19.62
C ASN A 114 0.86 0.74 19.63
N ALA A 115 1.89 0.43 20.40
CA ALA A 115 3.13 1.20 20.41
C ALA A 115 3.83 1.21 19.04
N VAL A 116 3.93 0.06 18.38
CA VAL A 116 4.51 -0.06 17.03
C VAL A 116 3.71 0.77 16.02
N ASN A 117 2.37 0.68 16.06
CA ASN A 117 1.52 1.47 15.17
C ASN A 117 1.66 2.98 15.44
N ALA A 118 1.70 3.40 16.70
CA ALA A 118 1.87 4.80 17.07
C ALA A 118 3.21 5.38 16.55
N ILE A 119 4.30 4.63 16.71
CA ILE A 119 5.62 5.02 16.17
C ILE A 119 5.58 5.11 14.65
N THR A 120 5.03 4.08 13.99
CA THR A 120 4.92 4.02 12.52
C THR A 120 4.12 5.19 11.99
N PHE A 121 2.96 5.48 12.57
CA PHE A 121 2.12 6.60 12.16
C PHE A 121 2.76 7.95 12.44
N SER A 122 3.50 8.09 13.55
CA SER A 122 4.25 9.32 13.84
C SER A 122 5.29 9.60 12.76
N VAL A 123 6.05 8.60 12.34
CA VAL A 123 7.03 8.73 11.25
C VAL A 123 6.34 9.05 9.92
N LEU A 124 5.26 8.35 9.59
CA LEU A 124 4.51 8.60 8.37
C LEU A 124 3.90 10.01 8.35
N LYS A 125 3.43 10.51 9.49
CA LYS A 125 2.85 11.85 9.63
C LYS A 125 3.88 12.96 9.39
N VAL A 126 5.14 12.73 9.72
CA VAL A 126 6.22 13.66 9.37
C VAL A 126 6.41 13.75 7.85
N ILE A 127 6.25 12.64 7.14
CA ILE A 127 6.44 12.58 5.68
C ILE A 127 5.18 13.04 4.93
N LYS A 128 3.99 12.73 5.45
CA LYS A 128 2.68 12.98 4.84
C LYS A 128 1.70 13.51 5.90
N ASN A 129 1.88 14.77 6.31
CA ASN A 129 1.14 15.41 7.40
C ASN A 129 -0.39 15.52 7.17
N ASN A 130 -0.84 15.51 5.92
CA ASN A 130 -2.26 15.65 5.55
C ASN A 130 -3.01 14.30 5.51
N ALA A 131 -2.33 13.16 5.76
CA ALA A 131 -2.97 11.87 5.75
C ALA A 131 -3.67 11.57 7.08
N GLU A 132 -4.82 10.91 7.01
CA GLU A 132 -5.52 10.38 8.19
C GLU A 132 -4.91 9.04 8.59
N TYR A 133 -4.55 8.91 9.89
CA TYR A 133 -4.02 7.67 10.44
C TYR A 133 -4.91 7.20 11.57
N LYS A 134 -5.41 5.97 11.48
CA LYS A 134 -6.24 5.35 12.50
C LYS A 134 -5.84 3.89 12.71
N CYS A 135 -5.79 3.47 13.97
CA CYS A 135 -5.59 2.08 14.33
C CYS A 135 -6.53 1.71 15.47
N ASP A 136 -7.35 0.69 15.26
CA ASP A 136 -8.26 0.13 16.27
C ASP A 136 -7.78 -1.28 16.63
N ILE A 137 -7.64 -1.58 17.91
CA ILE A 137 -7.23 -2.90 18.39
C ILE A 137 -8.38 -3.49 19.20
N TYR A 138 -8.84 -4.67 18.79
CA TYR A 138 -9.91 -5.42 19.44
C TYR A 138 -9.32 -6.64 20.14
N MET A 139 -9.68 -6.83 21.37
CA MET A 139 -9.32 -8.02 22.15
C MET A 139 -10.52 -8.97 22.23
N THR A 140 -10.26 -10.27 22.13
CA THR A 140 -11.29 -11.31 22.20
C THR A 140 -10.76 -12.54 22.95
N ASP A 141 -11.66 -13.32 23.50
CA ASP A 141 -11.41 -14.62 24.14
C ASP A 141 -11.20 -15.77 23.14
N LYS A 142 -11.61 -15.57 21.89
CA LYS A 142 -11.40 -16.57 20.82
C LYS A 142 -9.96 -16.54 20.33
N ASP A 143 -9.35 -17.70 20.11
CA ASP A 143 -7.98 -17.76 19.54
C ASP A 143 -7.96 -17.29 18.07
N THR A 144 -7.94 -15.98 17.92
CA THR A 144 -7.96 -15.29 16.63
C THR A 144 -6.90 -14.21 16.62
N LYS A 145 -6.05 -14.20 15.60
CA LYS A 145 -5.01 -13.19 15.38
C LYS A 145 -5.06 -12.71 13.95
N ALA A 146 -5.69 -11.57 13.75
CA ALA A 146 -5.86 -11.01 12.41
C ALA A 146 -5.50 -9.53 12.39
N TYR A 147 -4.99 -9.05 11.25
CA TYR A 147 -4.66 -7.65 11.03
C TYR A 147 -5.20 -7.20 9.68
N PHE A 148 -5.94 -6.11 9.70
CA PHE A 148 -6.51 -5.47 8.50
C PHE A 148 -5.88 -4.11 8.31
N THR A 149 -5.60 -3.73 7.07
CA THR A 149 -5.15 -2.39 6.74
C THR A 149 -5.75 -1.95 5.42
N ASP A 150 -6.41 -0.81 5.44
CA ASP A 150 -6.86 -0.08 4.26
C ASP A 150 -5.97 1.14 4.06
N VAL A 151 -5.29 1.21 2.93
CA VAL A 151 -4.47 2.35 2.51
C VAL A 151 -5.13 3.01 1.32
N ILE A 152 -5.42 4.30 1.43
CA ILE A 152 -5.98 5.09 0.33
C ILE A 152 -4.96 6.14 -0.08
N ALA A 153 -4.59 6.13 -1.35
CA ALA A 153 -3.71 7.12 -1.97
C ALA A 153 -4.34 7.67 -3.24
N THR A 154 -4.05 8.91 -3.56
CA THR A 154 -4.44 9.53 -4.83
C THR A 154 -3.21 9.88 -5.65
N PHE A 155 -3.38 9.83 -6.96
CA PHE A 155 -2.39 10.27 -7.93
C PHE A 155 -3.11 10.89 -9.12
N THR A 156 -2.39 11.69 -9.92
CA THR A 156 -2.90 12.17 -11.20
C THR A 156 -2.24 11.36 -12.33
N LEU A 157 -2.93 11.23 -13.46
CA LEU A 157 -2.34 10.59 -14.65
C LEU A 157 -1.08 11.33 -15.10
N PHE A 158 -1.05 12.64 -14.95
CA PHE A 158 0.12 13.46 -15.21
C PHE A 158 1.34 13.04 -14.36
N SER A 159 1.13 12.77 -13.06
CA SER A 159 2.20 12.28 -12.17
C SER A 159 2.78 10.94 -12.63
N ILE A 160 1.94 10.03 -13.12
CA ILE A 160 2.40 8.74 -13.67
C ILE A 160 3.23 8.95 -14.93
N ILE A 161 2.78 9.81 -15.84
CA ILE A 161 3.52 10.13 -17.07
C ILE A 161 4.89 10.70 -16.71
N GLN A 162 4.97 11.61 -15.75
CA GLN A 162 6.24 12.17 -15.26
C GLN A 162 7.20 11.09 -14.75
N ILE A 163 6.70 10.12 -13.96
CA ILE A 163 7.49 8.99 -13.44
C ILE A 163 8.05 8.16 -14.60
N ILE A 164 7.19 7.82 -15.57
CA ILE A 164 7.58 7.01 -16.74
C ILE A 164 8.65 7.73 -17.56
N VAL A 165 8.44 9.00 -17.89
CA VAL A 165 9.38 9.83 -18.66
C VAL A 165 10.71 9.92 -17.92
N LYS A 166 10.72 10.21 -16.62
CA LYS A 166 11.94 10.29 -15.81
C LYS A 166 12.70 8.96 -15.80
N LYS A 167 11.99 7.83 -15.73
CA LYS A 167 12.60 6.50 -15.75
C LYS A 167 13.23 6.18 -17.11
N ILE A 168 12.55 6.50 -18.21
CA ILE A 168 13.08 6.33 -19.59
C ILE A 168 14.31 7.21 -19.77
N TYR A 169 14.25 8.49 -19.39
CA TYR A 169 15.38 9.41 -19.50
C TYR A 169 16.59 8.98 -18.68
N GLY A 170 16.37 8.47 -17.47
CA GLY A 170 17.42 7.91 -16.62
C GLY A 170 18.08 6.66 -17.23
N SER A 171 17.29 5.79 -17.87
CA SER A 171 17.81 4.62 -18.57
C SER A 171 18.67 5.00 -19.79
N ILE A 172 18.25 5.99 -20.56
CA ILE A 172 19.00 6.47 -21.73
C ILE A 172 20.34 7.11 -21.33
N LYS A 173 20.35 7.85 -20.21
CA LYS A 173 21.58 8.48 -19.70
C LYS A 173 22.61 7.44 -19.23
N ASN A 174 22.17 6.35 -18.62
CA ASN A 174 23.06 5.27 -18.19
C ASN A 174 23.64 4.47 -19.35
N VAL A 175 22.94 4.38 -20.49
CA VAL A 175 23.44 3.70 -21.70
C VAL A 175 24.47 4.54 -22.45
N LYS A 176 24.43 5.89 -22.33
CA LYS A 176 25.41 6.80 -22.99
C LYS A 176 26.67 7.07 -22.14
N GLY A 177 26.71 6.57 -20.89
CA GLY A 177 27.83 6.77 -19.96
C GLY A 177 28.77 5.57 -19.82
N ASN A 178 28.50 4.48 -20.55
CA ASN A 178 29.39 3.34 -20.79
C ASN A 178 29.86 3.37 -22.23
#